data_78c70570a5bfa25d1eba0723481e4725
#
_entry.id   78c70570a5bfa25d1eba0723481e4725
#
_cell.length_a   1.000
_cell.length_b   1.000
_cell.length_c   1.000
_cell.angle_alpha   90.00
_cell.angle_beta   90.00
_cell.angle_gamma   90.00
#
_symmetry.space_group_name_H-M   'P 1'
#
loop_
_entity.id
_entity.type
_entity.pdbx_description
1 polymer ?
#
loop_
_entity_poly.entity_id
_entity_poly.type
_entity_poly.pdbx_seq_one_letter_code
_entity_poly.pdbx_strand_id
1 'polypeptide(L)'
;LVDTQGQEFIDCLGGFGIFNVGHRNPVVVSAVQNQLAKQPLHSQELLDPLRAMLAKTLAALTPDKLKYSFFCNSGTESVEAALKLAKAYQSPRGKFTFIATSGAFHGKSLGALSATAKSTFRKPFMPLLPGFRHVPFGNIEAMRTALNECKKTGDDVAAVILEPIQGEGGVILPPPGYLTAVRKLCDEFGALMILDEVQTGMGRTGKMFACEHENVQPDILCLAKALGGGVMPIGATIATEEVFSVLFDNPFLHTTTFGGNPLACAAALATINVLLEQNLPAQTEQKGDMLLDGFRQLAREYPDLVQEARGKGMLMAIEFVDNEIG
;
A
#
# COMPACT_ATOMS: atom_id res chain seq x y z
N LEU A 1 -3.63 12.89 21.35
CA LEU A 1 -4.98 12.39 21.62
C LEU A 1 -5.39 12.81 23.04
N VAL A 2 -6.69 13.03 23.25
CA VAL A 2 -7.24 13.34 24.57
C VAL A 2 -8.35 12.35 24.85
N ASP A 3 -8.33 11.72 26.02
CA ASP A 3 -9.38 10.80 26.44
C ASP A 3 -10.61 11.53 27.02
N THR A 4 -11.62 10.79 27.42
CA THR A 4 -12.86 11.34 28.01
C THR A 4 -12.67 11.95 29.40
N GLN A 5 -11.50 11.74 30.02
CA GLN A 5 -11.13 12.31 31.32
C GLN A 5 -10.23 13.55 31.17
N GLY A 6 -9.89 13.93 29.92
CA GLY A 6 -9.02 15.05 29.60
C GLY A 6 -7.51 14.73 29.67
N GLN A 7 -7.12 13.46 29.80
CA GLN A 7 -5.73 13.05 29.79
C GLN A 7 -5.16 13.11 28.37
N GLU A 8 -3.99 13.68 28.21
CA GLU A 8 -3.30 13.81 26.92
C GLU A 8 -2.36 12.65 26.66
N PHE A 9 -2.33 12.17 25.41
CA PHE A 9 -1.45 11.11 24.93
C PHE A 9 -0.79 11.52 23.62
N ILE A 10 0.49 11.15 23.47
CA ILE A 10 1.18 11.27 22.18
C ILE A 10 0.66 10.16 21.25
N ASP A 11 0.18 10.54 20.05
CA ASP A 11 -0.28 9.58 19.05
C ASP A 11 0.91 9.00 18.27
N CYS A 12 1.40 7.84 18.71
CA CYS A 12 2.42 7.10 17.99
C CYS A 12 1.85 6.11 16.96
N LEU A 13 0.51 5.92 16.92
CA LEU A 13 -0.16 5.03 15.96
C LEU A 13 -0.42 5.70 14.62
N GLY A 14 -0.72 7.01 14.63
CA GLY A 14 -1.01 7.80 13.44
C GLY A 14 -2.19 7.24 12.62
N GLY A 15 -3.18 6.62 13.29
CA GLY A 15 -4.33 5.99 12.64
C GLY A 15 -3.95 4.85 11.69
N PHE A 16 -2.94 4.06 12.01
CA PHE A 16 -2.35 3.04 11.11
C PHE A 16 -1.82 3.62 9.79
N GLY A 17 -1.39 4.89 9.79
CA GLY A 17 -0.79 5.55 8.64
C GLY A 17 -1.78 6.34 7.77
N ILE A 18 -2.90 6.84 8.34
CA ILE A 18 -3.83 7.71 7.60
C ILE A 18 -3.52 9.21 7.77
N PHE A 19 -2.80 9.61 8.82
CA PHE A 19 -2.61 11.03 9.18
C PHE A 19 -1.26 11.61 8.71
N ASN A 20 -0.82 11.30 7.48
CA ASN A 20 0.47 11.79 6.96
C ASN A 20 0.52 13.32 6.83
N VAL A 21 -0.62 14.00 6.71
CA VAL A 21 -0.74 15.45 6.68
C VAL A 21 -1.27 16.03 8.01
N GLY A 22 -1.29 15.22 9.06
CA GLY A 22 -1.82 15.58 10.38
C GLY A 22 -3.33 15.35 10.52
N HIS A 23 -3.82 15.44 11.76
CA HIS A 23 -5.24 15.34 12.09
C HIS A 23 -5.99 16.58 11.61
N ARG A 24 -7.12 16.38 10.89
CA ARG A 24 -8.01 17.45 10.45
C ARG A 24 -7.27 18.60 9.74
N ASN A 25 -6.36 18.27 8.85
CA ASN A 25 -5.62 19.28 8.08
C ASN A 25 -6.60 20.29 7.46
N PRO A 26 -6.47 21.61 7.75
CA PRO A 26 -7.46 22.60 7.35
C PRO A 26 -7.61 22.72 5.83
N VAL A 27 -6.54 22.51 5.06
CA VAL A 27 -6.59 22.53 3.59
C VAL A 27 -7.46 21.39 3.07
N VAL A 28 -7.28 20.17 3.60
CA VAL A 28 -8.05 19.00 3.20
C VAL A 28 -9.52 19.14 3.64
N VAL A 29 -9.77 19.57 4.89
CA VAL A 29 -11.13 19.79 5.39
C VAL A 29 -11.87 20.84 4.56
N SER A 30 -11.22 21.96 4.27
CA SER A 30 -11.80 23.03 3.46
C SER A 30 -12.12 22.59 2.03
N ALA A 31 -11.23 21.79 1.41
CA ALA A 31 -11.48 21.26 0.07
C ALA A 31 -12.74 20.37 0.04
N VAL A 32 -12.92 19.50 1.04
CA VAL A 32 -14.10 18.65 1.15
C VAL A 32 -15.37 19.46 1.41
N GLN A 33 -15.34 20.45 2.31
CA GLN A 33 -16.47 21.31 2.59
C GLN A 33 -16.91 22.11 1.35
N ASN A 34 -15.95 22.67 0.63
CA ASN A 34 -16.22 23.40 -0.62
C ASN A 34 -16.80 22.48 -1.70
N GLN A 35 -16.34 21.25 -1.79
CA GLN A 35 -16.87 20.28 -2.74
C GLN A 35 -18.26 19.79 -2.34
N LEU A 36 -18.52 19.61 -1.06
CA LEU A 36 -19.83 19.22 -0.53
C LEU A 36 -20.90 20.25 -0.89
N ALA A 37 -20.55 21.56 -0.87
CA ALA A 37 -21.44 22.64 -1.26
C ALA A 37 -21.75 22.67 -2.77
N LYS A 38 -20.89 22.06 -3.61
CA LYS A 38 -21.09 22.01 -5.08
C LYS A 38 -21.80 20.74 -5.52
N GLN A 39 -21.19 19.60 -5.18
CA GLN A 39 -21.67 18.27 -5.56
C GLN A 39 -21.05 17.21 -4.65
N PRO A 40 -21.87 16.52 -3.82
CA PRO A 40 -21.33 15.55 -2.87
C PRO A 40 -20.87 14.24 -3.52
N LEU A 41 -21.77 13.55 -4.17
CA LEU A 41 -21.52 12.22 -4.78
C LEU A 41 -22.21 12.14 -6.16
N HIS A 42 -21.69 11.29 -7.01
CA HIS A 42 -22.32 10.77 -8.22
C HIS A 42 -21.76 9.40 -8.58
N SER A 43 -22.39 8.75 -9.57
CA SER A 43 -21.93 7.40 -9.98
C SER A 43 -20.58 7.45 -10.72
N GLN A 44 -19.85 6.35 -10.64
CA GLN A 44 -18.52 6.22 -11.26
C GLN A 44 -18.59 6.31 -12.81
N GLU A 45 -19.72 5.99 -13.40
CA GLU A 45 -19.89 6.02 -14.85
C GLU A 45 -19.90 7.43 -15.45
N LEU A 46 -20.20 8.45 -14.65
CA LEU A 46 -20.19 9.83 -15.10
C LEU A 46 -18.78 10.41 -15.14
N LEU A 47 -18.52 11.31 -16.09
CA LEU A 47 -17.27 12.06 -16.14
C LEU A 47 -17.21 13.04 -14.98
N ASP A 48 -16.08 13.05 -14.28
CA ASP A 48 -15.82 13.97 -13.17
C ASP A 48 -14.45 14.63 -13.32
N PRO A 49 -14.39 15.98 -13.30
CA PRO A 49 -13.14 16.71 -13.44
C PRO A 49 -12.13 16.44 -12.34
N LEU A 50 -12.59 16.29 -11.08
CA LEU A 50 -11.67 16.03 -9.94
C LEU A 50 -11.07 14.64 -10.04
N ARG A 51 -11.85 13.63 -10.45
CA ARG A 51 -11.36 12.28 -10.70
C ARG A 51 -10.32 12.26 -11.82
N ALA A 52 -10.58 12.99 -12.93
CA ALA A 52 -9.63 13.12 -14.02
C ALA A 52 -8.34 13.84 -13.57
N MET A 53 -8.47 14.92 -12.80
CA MET A 53 -7.32 15.63 -12.22
C MET A 53 -6.51 14.74 -11.28
N LEU A 54 -7.17 13.96 -10.39
CA LEU A 54 -6.50 13.04 -9.48
C LEU A 54 -5.76 11.94 -10.25
N ALA A 55 -6.39 11.34 -11.27
CA ALA A 55 -5.75 10.34 -12.12
C ALA A 55 -4.51 10.91 -12.81
N LYS A 56 -4.61 12.11 -13.39
CA LYS A 56 -3.48 12.82 -14.01
C LYS A 56 -2.37 13.12 -13.00
N THR A 57 -2.72 13.57 -11.80
CA THR A 57 -1.76 13.88 -10.74
C THR A 57 -1.02 12.62 -10.28
N LEU A 58 -1.73 11.53 -10.03
CA LEU A 58 -1.12 10.26 -9.66
C LEU A 58 -0.21 9.72 -10.78
N ALA A 59 -0.65 9.78 -12.03
CA ALA A 59 0.16 9.38 -13.18
C ALA A 59 1.43 10.22 -13.37
N ALA A 60 1.46 11.45 -12.87
CA ALA A 60 2.65 12.30 -12.89
C ALA A 60 3.60 12.04 -11.70
N LEU A 61 3.09 11.55 -10.58
CA LEU A 61 3.86 11.29 -9.36
C LEU A 61 4.41 9.88 -9.28
N THR A 62 3.67 8.90 -9.80
CA THR A 62 4.07 7.48 -9.77
C THR A 62 5.18 7.18 -10.79
N PRO A 63 5.94 6.09 -10.60
CA PRO A 63 6.95 5.65 -11.57
C PRO A 63 6.41 5.60 -13.01
N ASP A 64 7.24 5.98 -13.98
CA ASP A 64 6.90 6.38 -15.35
C ASP A 64 5.87 5.52 -16.11
N LYS A 65 5.82 4.21 -15.85
CA LYS A 65 4.90 3.31 -16.56
C LYS A 65 3.49 3.24 -15.96
N LEU A 66 3.29 3.73 -14.73
CA LEU A 66 2.01 3.68 -14.01
C LEU A 66 1.16 4.89 -14.40
N LYS A 67 0.24 4.72 -15.35
CA LYS A 67 -0.53 5.83 -15.96
C LYS A 67 -2.03 5.75 -15.76
N TYR A 68 -2.59 4.59 -15.46
CA TYR A 68 -4.02 4.37 -15.38
C TYR A 68 -4.45 4.03 -13.96
N SER A 69 -5.47 4.73 -13.47
CA SER A 69 -5.96 4.58 -12.09
C SER A 69 -7.39 4.06 -12.06
N PHE A 70 -7.62 3.01 -11.29
CA PHE A 70 -8.93 2.59 -10.82
C PHE A 70 -9.12 3.08 -9.39
N PHE A 71 -10.15 3.90 -9.14
CA PHE A 71 -10.45 4.42 -7.81
C PHE A 71 -11.47 3.57 -7.09
N CYS A 72 -11.27 3.38 -5.79
CA CYS A 72 -12.13 2.64 -4.88
C CYS A 72 -12.20 3.36 -3.51
N ASN A 73 -12.68 2.70 -2.46
CA ASN A 73 -12.95 3.36 -1.19
C ASN A 73 -12.03 2.92 -0.05
N SER A 74 -11.21 1.89 -0.26
CA SER A 74 -10.36 1.31 0.79
C SER A 74 -9.12 0.61 0.21
N GLY A 75 -8.14 0.33 1.09
CA GLY A 75 -6.95 -0.43 0.71
C GLY A 75 -7.25 -1.87 0.29
N THR A 76 -8.21 -2.52 0.97
CA THR A 76 -8.61 -3.88 0.58
C THR A 76 -9.25 -3.91 -0.80
N GLU A 77 -10.08 -2.92 -1.15
CA GLU A 77 -10.65 -2.80 -2.51
C GLU A 77 -9.57 -2.50 -3.55
N SER A 78 -8.56 -1.69 -3.21
CA SER A 78 -7.42 -1.44 -4.09
C SER A 78 -6.64 -2.73 -4.38
N VAL A 79 -6.39 -3.55 -3.36
CA VAL A 79 -5.74 -4.86 -3.54
C VAL A 79 -6.63 -5.81 -4.35
N GLU A 80 -7.94 -5.87 -4.08
CA GLU A 80 -8.88 -6.69 -4.88
C GLU A 80 -8.86 -6.29 -6.37
N ALA A 81 -8.84 -4.98 -6.65
CA ALA A 81 -8.72 -4.48 -8.01
C ALA A 81 -7.38 -4.90 -8.66
N ALA A 82 -6.28 -4.78 -7.92
CA ALA A 82 -4.95 -5.20 -8.38
C ALA A 82 -4.91 -6.70 -8.73
N LEU A 83 -5.44 -7.55 -7.84
CA LEU A 83 -5.53 -9.00 -8.08
C LEU A 83 -6.40 -9.33 -9.28
N LYS A 84 -7.55 -8.64 -9.45
CA LYS A 84 -8.45 -8.83 -10.58
C LYS A 84 -7.84 -8.37 -11.91
N LEU A 85 -7.17 -7.21 -11.93
CA LEU A 85 -6.46 -6.73 -13.12
C LEU A 85 -5.36 -7.70 -13.53
N ALA A 86 -4.51 -8.10 -12.57
CA ALA A 86 -3.45 -9.07 -12.81
C ALA A 86 -4.01 -10.40 -13.34
N LYS A 87 -5.10 -10.88 -12.75
CA LYS A 87 -5.77 -12.13 -13.17
C LYS A 87 -6.36 -12.00 -14.56
N ALA A 88 -7.08 -10.91 -14.86
CA ALA A 88 -7.67 -10.71 -16.19
C ALA A 88 -6.60 -10.59 -17.28
N TYR A 89 -5.49 -9.91 -17.00
CA TYR A 89 -4.38 -9.76 -17.93
C TYR A 89 -3.60 -11.06 -18.15
N GLN A 90 -3.37 -11.87 -17.12
CA GLN A 90 -2.51 -13.05 -17.15
C GLN A 90 -3.24 -14.35 -17.47
N SER A 91 -4.56 -14.45 -17.18
CA SER A 91 -5.32 -15.69 -17.45
C SER A 91 -5.30 -16.14 -18.92
N PRO A 92 -5.40 -15.23 -19.92
CA PRO A 92 -5.25 -15.65 -21.32
C PRO A 92 -3.86 -16.20 -21.68
N ARG A 93 -2.87 -15.95 -20.79
CA ARG A 93 -1.48 -16.44 -20.91
C ARG A 93 -1.22 -17.72 -20.11
N GLY A 94 -2.29 -18.32 -19.52
CA GLY A 94 -2.20 -19.54 -18.73
C GLY A 94 -1.60 -19.34 -17.33
N LYS A 95 -1.57 -18.10 -16.79
CA LYS A 95 -0.98 -17.79 -15.49
C LYS A 95 -2.05 -17.44 -14.47
N PHE A 96 -2.11 -18.18 -13.36
CA PHE A 96 -3.21 -18.08 -12.39
C PHE A 96 -2.75 -17.94 -10.94
N THR A 97 -1.51 -18.32 -10.63
CA THR A 97 -0.98 -18.34 -9.27
C THR A 97 -0.49 -16.98 -8.83
N PHE A 98 -0.73 -16.64 -7.58
CA PHE A 98 -0.17 -15.46 -6.92
C PHE A 98 0.84 -15.90 -5.86
N ILE A 99 1.98 -15.21 -5.80
CA ILE A 99 2.92 -15.36 -4.69
C ILE A 99 2.81 -14.12 -3.81
N ALA A 100 2.58 -14.33 -2.52
CA ALA A 100 2.64 -13.32 -1.47
C ALA A 100 3.77 -13.66 -0.48
N THR A 101 4.00 -12.81 0.51
CA THR A 101 5.06 -13.03 1.49
C THR A 101 4.51 -13.37 2.88
N SER A 102 5.24 -14.19 3.64
CA SER A 102 4.94 -14.45 5.05
C SER A 102 4.96 -13.12 5.83
N GLY A 103 4.08 -12.97 6.80
CA GLY A 103 3.93 -11.73 7.57
C GLY A 103 3.15 -10.60 6.87
N ALA A 104 2.83 -10.74 5.58
CA ALA A 104 2.14 -9.71 4.81
C ALA A 104 0.70 -9.46 5.29
N PHE A 105 0.27 -8.20 5.14
CA PHE A 105 -1.11 -7.76 5.32
C PHE A 105 -1.58 -6.96 4.13
N HIS A 106 -2.55 -7.50 3.39
CA HIS A 106 -3.09 -6.88 2.17
C HIS A 106 -4.59 -6.52 2.28
N GLY A 107 -5.21 -6.77 3.42
CA GLY A 107 -6.62 -6.51 3.67
C GLY A 107 -7.38 -7.72 4.20
N LYS A 108 -8.69 -7.54 4.39
CA LYS A 108 -9.58 -8.53 5.03
C LYS A 108 -10.79 -8.95 4.18
N SER A 109 -10.93 -8.46 2.93
CA SER A 109 -11.82 -9.10 1.94
C SER A 109 -11.23 -10.43 1.49
N LEU A 110 -12.03 -11.35 0.97
CA LEU A 110 -11.58 -12.74 0.76
C LEU A 110 -10.37 -12.85 -0.19
N GLY A 111 -10.31 -12.06 -1.26
CA GLY A 111 -9.15 -12.06 -2.17
C GLY A 111 -7.90 -11.47 -1.50
N ALA A 112 -8.02 -10.29 -0.90
CA ALA A 112 -6.92 -9.65 -0.17
C ALA A 112 -6.49 -10.49 1.04
N LEU A 113 -7.44 -11.16 1.73
CA LEU A 113 -7.14 -12.06 2.84
C LEU A 113 -6.40 -13.32 2.38
N SER A 114 -6.62 -13.76 1.14
CA SER A 114 -5.88 -14.88 0.56
C SER A 114 -4.40 -14.54 0.35
N ALA A 115 -4.08 -13.28 0.03
CA ALA A 115 -2.72 -12.77 -0.05
C ALA A 115 -2.11 -12.42 1.33
N THR A 116 -2.94 -12.06 2.32
CA THR A 116 -2.53 -11.82 3.71
C THR A 116 -2.01 -13.10 4.35
N ALA A 117 -0.92 -13.02 5.15
CA ALA A 117 -0.26 -14.22 5.69
C ALA A 117 -0.62 -14.55 7.14
N LYS A 118 -1.03 -13.57 7.95
CA LYS A 118 -1.24 -13.74 9.39
C LYS A 118 -2.37 -14.74 9.70
N SER A 119 -2.02 -15.85 10.33
CA SER A 119 -2.95 -16.97 10.57
C SER A 119 -4.17 -16.58 11.40
N THR A 120 -4.02 -15.65 12.36
CA THR A 120 -5.11 -15.15 13.20
C THR A 120 -6.21 -14.47 12.39
N PHE A 121 -5.86 -13.85 11.27
CA PHE A 121 -6.86 -13.22 10.37
C PHE A 121 -7.46 -14.23 9.38
N ARG A 122 -6.70 -15.24 8.96
CA ARG A 122 -7.09 -16.20 7.91
C ARG A 122 -7.91 -17.38 8.44
N LYS A 123 -7.49 -17.96 9.57
CA LYS A 123 -8.02 -19.23 10.10
C LYS A 123 -9.55 -19.24 10.26
N PRO A 124 -10.22 -18.19 10.77
CA PRO A 124 -11.68 -18.19 10.91
C PRO A 124 -12.47 -18.23 9.57
N PHE A 125 -11.81 -17.90 8.45
CA PHE A 125 -12.44 -17.73 7.14
C PHE A 125 -11.99 -18.76 6.11
N MET A 126 -11.37 -19.84 6.55
CA MET A 126 -10.96 -20.93 5.65
C MET A 126 -12.19 -21.73 5.14
N PRO A 127 -12.19 -22.23 3.88
CA PRO A 127 -11.11 -22.07 2.89
C PRO A 127 -11.11 -20.70 2.20
N LEU A 128 -9.94 -20.16 1.97
CA LEU A 128 -9.76 -18.93 1.19
C LEU A 128 -9.67 -19.23 -0.32
N LEU A 129 -9.48 -18.20 -1.14
CA LEU A 129 -9.36 -18.36 -2.58
C LEU A 129 -8.11 -19.21 -2.92
N PRO A 130 -8.23 -20.18 -3.84
CA PRO A 130 -7.09 -21.00 -4.29
C PRO A 130 -6.11 -20.17 -5.13
N GLY A 131 -4.91 -20.74 -5.35
CA GLY A 131 -3.89 -20.12 -6.20
C GLY A 131 -3.01 -19.11 -5.49
N PHE A 132 -2.98 -19.07 -4.17
CA PHE A 132 -2.05 -18.24 -3.38
C PHE A 132 -0.98 -19.10 -2.72
N ARG A 133 0.29 -18.71 -2.91
CA ARG A 133 1.46 -19.29 -2.23
C ARG A 133 2.16 -18.21 -1.42
N HIS A 134 2.69 -18.56 -0.26
CA HIS A 134 3.43 -17.63 0.60
C HIS A 134 4.88 -18.09 0.72
N VAL A 135 5.80 -17.13 0.57
CA VAL A 135 7.25 -17.33 0.73
C VAL A 135 7.79 -16.41 1.84
N PRO A 136 8.91 -16.72 2.48
CA PRO A 136 9.50 -15.82 3.47
C PRO A 136 9.82 -14.45 2.88
N PHE A 137 9.40 -13.38 3.58
CA PHE A 137 9.72 -11.99 3.19
C PHE A 137 11.23 -11.75 3.27
N GLY A 138 11.79 -11.04 2.32
CA GLY A 138 13.21 -10.75 2.24
C GLY A 138 14.09 -11.91 1.72
N ASN A 139 13.51 -13.09 1.44
CA ASN A 139 14.25 -14.24 0.95
C ASN A 139 14.07 -14.42 -0.56
N ILE A 140 15.04 -13.94 -1.35
CA ILE A 140 14.96 -13.97 -2.81
C ILE A 140 15.10 -15.39 -3.39
N GLU A 141 15.86 -16.27 -2.72
CA GLU A 141 16.04 -17.66 -3.15
C GLU A 141 14.75 -18.48 -2.94
N ALA A 142 14.04 -18.24 -1.84
CA ALA A 142 12.72 -18.85 -1.63
C ALA A 142 11.71 -18.37 -2.69
N MET A 143 11.75 -17.09 -3.07
CA MET A 143 10.92 -16.52 -4.14
C MET A 143 11.23 -17.19 -5.48
N ARG A 144 12.52 -17.31 -5.84
CA ARG A 144 12.97 -17.99 -7.06
C ARG A 144 12.56 -19.45 -7.09
N THR A 145 12.70 -20.13 -5.98
CA THR A 145 12.30 -21.55 -5.84
C THR A 145 10.81 -21.71 -6.09
N ALA A 146 9.97 -20.88 -5.46
CA ALA A 146 8.52 -20.93 -5.64
C ALA A 146 8.09 -20.66 -7.09
N LEU A 147 8.71 -19.68 -7.76
CA LEU A 147 8.47 -19.38 -9.17
C LEU A 147 8.84 -20.57 -10.08
N ASN A 148 9.97 -21.20 -9.83
CA ASN A 148 10.42 -22.41 -10.56
C ASN A 148 9.50 -23.59 -10.34
N GLU A 149 9.05 -23.82 -9.11
CA GLU A 149 8.10 -24.90 -8.79
C GLU A 149 6.77 -24.70 -9.52
N CYS A 150 6.21 -23.49 -9.47
CA CYS A 150 4.99 -23.17 -10.20
C CYS A 150 5.15 -23.43 -11.70
N LYS A 151 6.25 -23.02 -12.30
CA LYS A 151 6.55 -23.28 -13.73
C LYS A 151 6.64 -24.77 -14.06
N LYS A 152 7.27 -25.57 -13.17
CA LYS A 152 7.39 -27.03 -13.35
C LYS A 152 6.06 -27.77 -13.26
N THR A 153 5.14 -27.29 -12.43
CA THR A 153 3.80 -27.89 -12.25
C THR A 153 2.76 -27.37 -13.24
N GLY A 154 3.10 -26.37 -14.07
CA GLY A 154 2.13 -25.73 -14.98
C GLY A 154 1.18 -24.74 -14.28
N ASP A 155 1.48 -24.38 -13.03
CA ASP A 155 0.73 -23.39 -12.24
C ASP A 155 1.38 -22.00 -12.35
N ASP A 156 1.70 -21.55 -13.55
CA ASP A 156 2.50 -20.35 -13.79
C ASP A 156 1.98 -19.13 -13.02
N VAL A 157 2.93 -18.32 -12.53
CA VAL A 157 2.66 -17.20 -11.65
C VAL A 157 2.15 -16.00 -12.43
N ALA A 158 0.95 -15.55 -12.09
CA ALA A 158 0.33 -14.33 -12.61
C ALA A 158 0.99 -13.08 -12.05
N ALA A 159 1.17 -13.04 -10.73
CA ALA A 159 1.78 -11.90 -10.06
C ALA A 159 2.43 -12.29 -8.74
N VAL A 160 3.43 -11.49 -8.36
CA VAL A 160 3.98 -11.42 -6.99
C VAL A 160 3.40 -10.16 -6.35
N ILE A 161 2.79 -10.30 -5.17
CA ILE A 161 2.27 -9.18 -4.37
C ILE A 161 3.04 -9.07 -3.06
N LEU A 162 3.52 -7.87 -2.73
CA LEU A 162 4.24 -7.60 -1.49
C LEU A 162 4.12 -6.13 -1.06
N GLU A 163 4.33 -5.90 0.23
CA GLU A 163 4.57 -4.57 0.79
C GLU A 163 6.07 -4.24 0.61
N PRO A 164 6.47 -3.01 0.25
CA PRO A 164 7.89 -2.62 0.25
C PRO A 164 8.54 -2.72 1.64
N ILE A 165 7.80 -2.39 2.68
CA ILE A 165 8.11 -2.60 4.10
C ILE A 165 6.85 -3.17 4.72
N GLN A 166 6.92 -4.31 5.38
CA GLN A 166 5.74 -4.89 6.03
C GLN A 166 5.32 -4.04 7.24
N GLY A 167 4.08 -3.55 7.22
CA GLY A 167 3.55 -2.75 8.31
C GLY A 167 3.05 -3.62 9.47
N GLU A 168 1.96 -4.33 9.25
CA GLU A 168 1.28 -5.18 10.25
C GLU A 168 2.15 -6.38 10.70
N GLY A 169 3.11 -6.77 9.88
CA GLY A 169 4.13 -7.78 10.21
C GLY A 169 5.12 -7.34 11.29
N GLY A 170 5.12 -6.06 11.68
CA GLY A 170 6.00 -5.50 12.72
C GLY A 170 7.03 -4.50 12.19
N VAL A 171 6.69 -3.73 11.16
CA VAL A 171 7.62 -2.80 10.47
C VAL A 171 8.89 -3.52 10.03
N ILE A 172 8.72 -4.59 9.25
CA ILE A 172 9.84 -5.40 8.77
C ILE A 172 10.39 -4.81 7.48
N LEU A 173 11.67 -4.41 7.53
CA LEU A 173 12.40 -3.95 6.35
C LEU A 173 13.01 -5.15 5.63
N PRO A 174 12.92 -5.21 4.29
CA PRO A 174 13.62 -6.24 3.54
C PRO A 174 15.13 -5.94 3.51
N PRO A 175 15.98 -6.95 3.20
CA PRO A 175 17.38 -6.70 2.89
C PRO A 175 17.53 -5.70 1.73
N PRO A 176 18.58 -4.86 1.72
CA PRO A 176 18.85 -3.94 0.62
C PRO A 176 18.88 -4.65 -0.75
N GLY A 177 18.24 -4.07 -1.75
CA GLY A 177 18.17 -4.63 -3.11
C GLY A 177 17.11 -5.73 -3.28
N TYR A 178 16.32 -6.04 -2.27
CA TYR A 178 15.31 -7.10 -2.34
C TYR A 178 14.22 -6.77 -3.36
N LEU A 179 13.65 -5.56 -3.34
CA LEU A 179 12.62 -5.17 -4.30
C LEU A 179 13.13 -5.21 -5.74
N THR A 180 14.36 -4.73 -5.95
CA THR A 180 15.04 -4.81 -7.26
C THR A 180 15.22 -6.26 -7.72
N ALA A 181 15.59 -7.17 -6.80
CA ALA A 181 15.73 -8.58 -7.11
C ALA A 181 14.39 -9.24 -7.45
N VAL A 182 13.32 -8.92 -6.69
CA VAL A 182 11.95 -9.40 -6.99
C VAL A 182 11.48 -8.90 -8.34
N ARG A 183 11.73 -7.61 -8.70
CA ARG A 183 11.40 -7.08 -10.04
C ARG A 183 12.06 -7.90 -11.15
N LYS A 184 13.35 -8.18 -11.03
CA LYS A 184 14.10 -9.01 -11.99
C LYS A 184 13.52 -10.42 -12.11
N LEU A 185 13.11 -11.03 -11.00
CA LEU A 185 12.44 -12.33 -11.02
C LEU A 185 11.08 -12.26 -11.73
N CYS A 186 10.29 -11.24 -11.45
CA CYS A 186 9.02 -11.05 -12.14
C CYS A 186 9.24 -10.91 -13.67
N ASP A 187 10.24 -10.16 -14.09
CA ASP A 187 10.60 -10.01 -15.51
C ASP A 187 11.05 -11.35 -16.13
N GLU A 188 11.91 -12.10 -15.43
CA GLU A 188 12.43 -13.41 -15.87
C GLU A 188 11.30 -14.44 -16.09
N PHE A 189 10.31 -14.45 -15.21
CA PHE A 189 9.20 -15.40 -15.24
C PHE A 189 7.95 -14.85 -15.95
N GLY A 190 7.98 -13.59 -16.40
CA GLY A 190 6.83 -12.89 -17.00
C GLY A 190 5.65 -12.80 -16.04
N ALA A 191 5.90 -12.72 -14.74
CA ALA A 191 4.90 -12.43 -13.71
C ALA A 191 4.78 -10.91 -13.51
N LEU A 192 3.61 -10.44 -13.09
CA LEU A 192 3.46 -9.05 -12.70
C LEU A 192 3.99 -8.80 -11.29
N MET A 193 4.48 -7.59 -11.03
CA MET A 193 4.84 -7.12 -9.70
C MET A 193 3.76 -6.16 -9.20
N ILE A 194 3.10 -6.52 -8.10
CA ILE A 194 2.13 -5.68 -7.38
C ILE A 194 2.79 -5.19 -6.09
N LEU A 195 2.93 -3.87 -5.95
CA LEU A 195 3.37 -3.26 -4.70
C LEU A 195 2.18 -2.68 -3.95
N ASP A 196 1.98 -3.18 -2.73
CA ASP A 196 1.02 -2.64 -1.79
C ASP A 196 1.66 -1.51 -0.98
N GLU A 197 1.44 -0.30 -1.43
CA GLU A 197 1.88 0.93 -0.76
C GLU A 197 0.75 1.63 0.00
N VAL A 198 -0.26 0.89 0.38
CA VAL A 198 -1.37 1.41 1.19
C VAL A 198 -0.88 2.05 2.50
N GLN A 199 0.18 1.51 3.10
CA GLN A 199 0.78 2.07 4.32
C GLN A 199 2.08 2.81 4.07
N THR A 200 2.90 2.36 3.14
CA THR A 200 4.25 2.88 2.88
C THR A 200 4.26 4.11 1.98
N GLY A 201 3.23 4.31 1.19
CA GLY A 201 3.10 5.42 0.25
C GLY A 201 2.75 6.76 0.90
N MET A 202 2.54 7.74 0.05
CA MET A 202 2.11 9.10 0.43
C MET A 202 3.07 9.78 1.44
N GLY A 203 4.38 9.63 1.23
CA GLY A 203 5.39 10.32 2.02
C GLY A 203 5.84 9.60 3.30
N ARG A 204 5.19 8.49 3.70
CA ARG A 204 5.41 7.82 4.99
C ARG A 204 6.86 7.41 5.25
N THR A 205 7.58 6.96 4.23
CA THR A 205 8.94 6.43 4.36
C THR A 205 10.05 7.43 4.00
N GLY A 206 9.69 8.69 3.71
CA GLY A 206 10.64 9.74 3.31
C GLY A 206 10.70 9.98 1.79
N LYS A 207 10.05 9.13 1.00
CA LYS A 207 9.79 9.34 -0.44
C LYS A 207 8.27 9.36 -0.66
N MET A 208 7.81 9.87 -1.83
CA MET A 208 6.38 9.82 -2.15
C MET A 208 5.87 8.39 -2.13
N PHE A 209 6.63 7.46 -2.70
CA PHE A 209 6.38 6.02 -2.67
C PHE A 209 7.63 5.27 -2.19
N ALA A 210 7.44 4.19 -1.43
CA ALA A 210 8.58 3.45 -0.87
C ALA A 210 9.39 2.72 -1.94
N CYS A 211 8.80 2.35 -3.08
CA CYS A 211 9.51 1.76 -4.21
C CYS A 211 10.60 2.66 -4.80
N GLU A 212 10.51 3.99 -4.58
CA GLU A 212 11.52 4.95 -5.02
C GLU A 212 12.87 4.79 -4.30
N HIS A 213 12.89 4.19 -3.09
CA HIS A 213 14.16 3.94 -2.38
C HIS A 213 15.09 3.00 -3.13
N GLU A 214 14.55 2.11 -3.95
CA GLU A 214 15.32 1.19 -4.80
C GLU A 214 15.11 1.44 -6.30
N ASN A 215 14.44 2.54 -6.69
CA ASN A 215 14.08 2.88 -8.07
C ASN A 215 13.35 1.73 -8.78
N VAL A 216 12.47 1.02 -8.07
CA VAL A 216 11.70 -0.09 -8.61
C VAL A 216 10.41 0.42 -9.22
N GLN A 217 10.09 -0.08 -10.42
CA GLN A 217 8.85 0.19 -11.12
C GLN A 217 7.97 -1.07 -11.10
N PRO A 218 6.89 -1.11 -10.29
CA PRO A 218 5.94 -2.21 -10.33
C PRO A 218 5.04 -2.11 -11.57
N ASP A 219 4.32 -3.20 -11.86
CA ASP A 219 3.28 -3.20 -12.88
C ASP A 219 1.96 -2.67 -12.33
N ILE A 220 1.73 -2.85 -11.02
CA ILE A 220 0.55 -2.36 -10.30
C ILE A 220 0.98 -1.82 -8.93
N LEU A 221 0.43 -0.66 -8.57
CA LEU A 221 0.63 0.01 -7.29
C LEU A 221 -0.71 0.20 -6.59
N CYS A 222 -0.81 -0.21 -5.32
CA CYS A 222 -2.01 -0.03 -4.49
C CYS A 222 -1.80 1.12 -3.51
N LEU A 223 -2.75 2.05 -3.44
CA LEU A 223 -2.77 3.17 -2.51
C LEU A 223 -4.10 3.25 -1.77
N ALA A 224 -4.08 3.78 -0.55
CA ALA A 224 -5.26 4.17 0.22
C ALA A 224 -4.84 5.02 1.44
N LYS A 225 -5.47 4.81 2.60
CA LYS A 225 -5.10 5.42 3.90
C LYS A 225 -4.81 6.92 3.78
N ALA A 226 -3.53 7.30 3.81
CA ALA A 226 -3.10 8.70 3.75
C ALA A 226 -3.52 9.44 2.47
N LEU A 227 -3.88 8.74 1.40
CA LEU A 227 -4.36 9.35 0.17
C LEU A 227 -5.57 10.27 0.41
N GLY A 228 -6.46 9.91 1.33
CA GLY A 228 -7.63 10.71 1.70
C GLY A 228 -7.38 11.75 2.81
N GLY A 229 -6.13 11.94 3.23
CA GLY A 229 -5.72 12.95 4.21
C GLY A 229 -6.31 12.75 5.62
N GLY A 230 -6.79 11.54 5.94
CA GLY A 230 -7.49 11.27 7.19
C GLY A 230 -8.90 11.91 7.29
N VAL A 231 -9.45 12.39 6.17
CA VAL A 231 -10.74 13.07 6.10
C VAL A 231 -11.76 12.26 5.28
N MET A 232 -11.36 11.73 4.12
CA MET A 232 -12.24 10.91 3.28
C MET A 232 -11.61 9.55 2.99
N PRO A 233 -12.39 8.45 3.04
CA PRO A 233 -11.92 7.16 2.57
C PRO A 233 -11.77 7.17 1.05
N ILE A 234 -10.61 6.74 0.57
CA ILE A 234 -10.31 6.54 -0.85
C ILE A 234 -9.20 5.50 -0.99
N GLY A 235 -9.27 4.72 -2.06
CA GLY A 235 -8.20 3.86 -2.54
C GLY A 235 -7.97 4.07 -4.03
N ALA A 236 -6.80 3.71 -4.50
CA ALA A 236 -6.44 3.74 -5.91
C ALA A 236 -5.55 2.54 -6.26
N THR A 237 -5.88 1.89 -7.36
CA THR A 237 -5.05 0.88 -8.00
C THR A 237 -4.51 1.50 -9.28
N ILE A 238 -3.20 1.69 -9.34
CA ILE A 238 -2.54 2.34 -10.48
C ILE A 238 -1.77 1.28 -11.23
N ALA A 239 -1.97 1.18 -12.54
CA ALA A 239 -1.34 0.15 -13.36
C ALA A 239 -0.71 0.74 -14.62
N THR A 240 0.16 -0.07 -15.24
CA THR A 240 0.66 0.21 -16.58
C THR A 240 -0.50 0.15 -17.58
N GLU A 241 -0.35 0.84 -18.71
CA GLU A 241 -1.33 0.82 -19.79
C GLU A 241 -1.62 -0.61 -20.24
N GLU A 242 -0.58 -1.42 -20.37
CA GLU A 242 -0.68 -2.80 -20.81
C GLU A 242 -1.58 -3.64 -19.88
N VAL A 243 -1.35 -3.55 -18.58
CA VAL A 243 -2.17 -4.28 -17.58
C VAL A 243 -3.59 -3.72 -17.50
N PHE A 244 -3.73 -2.40 -17.55
CA PHE A 244 -5.03 -1.73 -17.44
C PHE A 244 -5.91 -1.90 -18.68
N SER A 245 -5.32 -2.25 -19.84
CA SER A 245 -6.02 -2.40 -21.12
C SER A 245 -7.15 -3.43 -21.07
N VAL A 246 -7.14 -4.36 -20.14
CA VAL A 246 -8.22 -5.34 -19.91
C VAL A 246 -9.58 -4.68 -19.61
N LEU A 247 -9.58 -3.40 -19.23
CA LEU A 247 -10.79 -2.62 -18.97
C LEU A 247 -11.18 -1.70 -20.14
N PHE A 248 -10.36 -1.53 -21.18
CA PHE A 248 -10.63 -0.57 -22.24
C PHE A 248 -11.87 -0.95 -23.07
N ASP A 249 -11.98 -2.22 -23.43
CA ASP A 249 -13.10 -2.72 -24.24
C ASP A 249 -14.33 -3.06 -23.37
N ASN A 250 -14.14 -3.27 -22.08
CA ASN A 250 -15.21 -3.56 -21.14
C ASN A 250 -14.98 -2.87 -19.79
N PRO A 251 -15.28 -1.57 -19.69
CA PRO A 251 -15.08 -0.80 -18.46
C PRO A 251 -15.95 -1.27 -17.28
N PHE A 252 -17.04 -2.03 -17.57
CA PHE A 252 -17.90 -2.62 -16.53
C PHE A 252 -17.39 -3.95 -15.99
N LEU A 253 -16.28 -4.47 -16.47
CA LEU A 253 -15.67 -5.70 -15.95
C LEU A 253 -15.30 -5.56 -14.45
N HIS A 254 -14.95 -4.36 -14.02
CA HIS A 254 -14.71 -4.03 -12.63
C HIS A 254 -15.14 -2.61 -12.31
N THR A 255 -16.13 -2.45 -11.42
CA THR A 255 -16.69 -1.17 -11.02
C THR A 255 -16.88 -1.09 -9.52
N THR A 256 -17.07 0.11 -9.02
CA THR A 256 -17.44 0.40 -7.63
C THR A 256 -18.36 1.63 -7.61
N THR A 257 -19.45 1.58 -6.83
CA THR A 257 -20.45 2.65 -6.81
C THR A 257 -19.88 4.00 -6.39
N PHE A 258 -19.01 4.03 -5.39
CA PHE A 258 -18.50 5.27 -4.78
C PHE A 258 -17.02 5.55 -5.09
N GLY A 259 -16.34 4.68 -5.83
CA GLY A 259 -14.92 4.88 -6.14
C GLY A 259 -14.68 6.13 -6.99
N GLY A 260 -13.76 6.98 -6.56
CA GLY A 260 -13.44 8.23 -7.25
C GLY A 260 -14.55 9.27 -7.20
N ASN A 261 -15.37 9.26 -6.14
CA ASN A 261 -16.39 10.29 -5.94
C ASN A 261 -15.77 11.68 -5.71
N PRO A 262 -16.49 12.77 -6.00
CA PRO A 262 -15.97 14.13 -5.93
C PRO A 262 -15.37 14.52 -4.58
N LEU A 263 -15.99 14.11 -3.46
CA LEU A 263 -15.51 14.45 -2.12
C LEU A 263 -14.17 13.78 -1.83
N ALA A 264 -14.05 12.49 -2.14
CA ALA A 264 -12.83 11.72 -1.94
C ALA A 264 -11.70 12.23 -2.86
N CYS A 265 -12.00 12.56 -4.12
CA CYS A 265 -11.04 13.15 -5.06
C CYS A 265 -10.56 14.54 -4.60
N ALA A 266 -11.47 15.39 -4.08
CA ALA A 266 -11.09 16.68 -3.52
C ALA A 266 -10.15 16.54 -2.33
N ALA A 267 -10.44 15.60 -1.41
CA ALA A 267 -9.57 15.29 -0.28
C ALA A 267 -8.20 14.81 -0.73
N ALA A 268 -8.15 13.88 -1.69
CA ALA A 268 -6.90 13.33 -2.19
C ALA A 268 -6.03 14.37 -2.89
N LEU A 269 -6.60 15.20 -3.75
CA LEU A 269 -5.89 16.30 -4.42
C LEU A 269 -5.33 17.30 -3.40
N ALA A 270 -6.14 17.70 -2.41
CA ALA A 270 -5.70 18.60 -1.36
C ALA A 270 -4.57 17.97 -0.50
N THR A 271 -4.67 16.67 -0.21
CA THR A 271 -3.63 15.93 0.52
C THR A 271 -2.32 15.91 -0.25
N ILE A 272 -2.36 15.58 -1.55
CA ILE A 272 -1.17 15.57 -2.41
C ILE A 272 -0.55 16.97 -2.47
N ASN A 273 -1.39 18.01 -2.60
CA ASN A 273 -0.91 19.40 -2.60
C ASN A 273 -0.16 19.75 -1.31
N VAL A 274 -0.71 19.41 -0.14
CA VAL A 274 -0.05 19.63 1.16
C VAL A 274 1.28 18.87 1.25
N LEU A 275 1.32 17.62 0.80
CA LEU A 275 2.57 16.82 0.80
C LEU A 275 3.66 17.48 -0.04
N LEU A 276 3.31 18.00 -1.21
CA LEU A 276 4.25 18.62 -2.14
C LEU A 276 4.66 20.03 -1.71
N GLU A 277 3.71 20.92 -1.39
CA GLU A 277 3.99 22.31 -1.02
C GLU A 277 4.81 22.43 0.26
N GLN A 278 4.54 21.55 1.24
CA GLN A 278 5.29 21.53 2.49
C GLN A 278 6.51 20.62 2.43
N ASN A 279 6.77 19.96 1.30
CA ASN A 279 7.85 18.98 1.13
C ASN A 279 7.90 17.96 2.29
N LEU A 280 6.72 17.42 2.65
CA LEU A 280 6.59 16.52 3.80
C LEU A 280 7.39 15.23 3.66
N PRO A 281 7.57 14.62 2.47
CA PRO A 281 8.44 13.44 2.34
C PRO A 281 9.88 13.71 2.82
N ALA A 282 10.51 14.80 2.40
CA ALA A 282 11.87 15.14 2.85
C ALA A 282 11.92 15.43 4.36
N GLN A 283 10.91 16.12 4.91
CA GLN A 283 10.81 16.32 6.35
C GLN A 283 10.65 15.00 7.11
N THR A 284 9.90 14.06 6.53
CA THR A 284 9.68 12.70 7.08
C THR A 284 10.99 11.92 7.12
N GLU A 285 11.82 12.00 6.09
CA GLU A 285 13.14 11.38 6.07
C GLU A 285 14.02 11.94 7.20
N GLN A 286 14.17 13.27 7.27
CA GLN A 286 14.99 13.92 8.29
C GLN A 286 14.54 13.65 9.72
N LYS A 287 13.23 13.78 9.99
CA LYS A 287 12.66 13.53 11.32
C LYS A 287 12.70 12.04 11.69
N GLY A 288 12.50 11.19 10.71
CA GLY A 288 12.56 9.73 10.86
C GLY A 288 13.95 9.28 11.27
N ASP A 289 14.99 9.76 10.61
CA ASP A 289 16.39 9.44 10.95
C ASP A 289 16.71 9.89 12.38
N MET A 290 16.33 11.12 12.75
CA MET A 290 16.55 11.65 14.11
C MET A 290 15.84 10.78 15.17
N LEU A 291 14.59 10.41 14.96
CA LEU A 291 13.83 9.59 15.92
C LEU A 291 14.37 8.16 15.99
N LEU A 292 14.72 7.58 14.85
CA LEU A 292 15.26 6.21 14.80
C LEU A 292 16.62 6.12 15.50
N ASP A 293 17.45 7.14 15.38
CA ASP A 293 18.74 7.20 16.11
C ASP A 293 18.50 7.31 17.62
N GLY A 294 17.52 8.11 18.05
CA GLY A 294 17.10 8.14 19.47
C GLY A 294 16.59 6.80 19.98
N PHE A 295 15.77 6.10 19.20
CA PHE A 295 15.27 4.77 19.57
C PHE A 295 16.38 3.72 19.60
N ARG A 296 17.35 3.78 18.69
CA ARG A 296 18.53 2.93 18.71
C ARG A 296 19.44 3.20 19.92
N GLN A 297 19.50 4.46 20.36
CA GLN A 297 20.20 4.81 21.59
C GLN A 297 19.49 4.17 22.80
N LEU A 298 18.16 4.27 22.91
CA LEU A 298 17.39 3.59 23.96
C LEU A 298 17.62 2.08 23.96
N ALA A 299 17.66 1.45 22.79
CA ALA A 299 17.96 0.01 22.69
C ALA A 299 19.35 -0.35 23.24
N ARG A 300 20.36 0.52 23.05
CA ARG A 300 21.70 0.33 23.63
C ARG A 300 21.74 0.58 25.15
N GLU A 301 20.97 1.55 25.63
CA GLU A 301 20.90 1.90 27.06
C GLU A 301 20.08 0.89 27.88
N TYR A 302 19.07 0.28 27.25
CA TYR A 302 18.14 -0.63 27.91
C TYR A 302 18.01 -1.98 27.15
N PRO A 303 19.13 -2.73 26.97
CA PRO A 303 19.13 -3.95 26.17
C PRO A 303 18.27 -5.08 26.76
N ASP A 304 18.00 -5.05 28.07
CA ASP A 304 17.13 -5.99 28.76
C ASP A 304 15.62 -5.71 28.53
N LEU A 305 15.28 -4.54 27.98
CA LEU A 305 13.90 -4.13 27.70
C LEU A 305 13.65 -3.99 26.21
N VAL A 306 14.60 -3.47 25.45
CA VAL A 306 14.45 -3.16 24.04
C VAL A 306 15.37 -4.05 23.21
N GLN A 307 14.75 -4.93 22.43
CA GLN A 307 15.47 -5.86 21.56
C GLN A 307 16.03 -5.15 20.31
N GLU A 308 15.20 -4.35 19.65
CA GLU A 308 15.52 -3.68 18.40
C GLU A 308 14.71 -2.40 18.19
N ALA A 309 15.31 -1.44 17.49
CA ALA A 309 14.60 -0.31 16.89
C ALA A 309 14.88 -0.27 15.39
N ARG A 310 13.82 -0.31 14.57
CA ARG A 310 13.91 -0.36 13.11
C ARG A 310 12.86 0.52 12.46
N GLY A 311 13.07 0.89 11.20
CA GLY A 311 12.11 1.68 10.45
C GLY A 311 12.72 2.42 9.28
N LYS A 312 11.85 3.16 8.57
CA LYS A 312 12.21 4.04 7.45
C LYS A 312 11.26 5.24 7.44
N GLY A 313 11.81 6.46 7.48
CA GLY A 313 11.02 7.66 7.67
C GLY A 313 10.20 7.60 8.96
N MET A 314 8.91 7.89 8.89
CA MET A 314 7.99 7.83 10.03
C MET A 314 7.19 6.51 10.11
N LEU A 315 7.69 5.44 9.51
CA LEU A 315 7.23 4.07 9.71
C LEU A 315 8.29 3.34 10.53
N MET A 316 8.10 3.27 11.85
CA MET A 316 9.10 2.76 12.81
C MET A 316 8.47 1.83 13.82
N ALA A 317 9.30 0.96 14.40
CA ALA A 317 8.97 0.10 15.51
C ALA A 317 10.10 0.04 16.52
N ILE A 318 9.71 -0.07 17.79
CA ILE A 318 10.56 -0.54 18.89
C ILE A 318 10.04 -1.92 19.25
N GLU A 319 10.91 -2.92 19.20
CA GLU A 319 10.60 -4.28 19.63
C GLU A 319 11.14 -4.48 21.04
N PHE A 320 10.25 -4.88 21.94
CA PHE A 320 10.63 -5.16 23.32
C PHE A 320 11.07 -6.63 23.45
N VAL A 321 11.96 -6.89 24.40
CA VAL A 321 12.35 -8.24 24.76
C VAL A 321 11.13 -8.98 25.29
N ASP A 322 10.92 -10.21 24.82
CA ASP A 322 9.81 -11.07 25.25
C ASP A 322 10.06 -11.52 26.69
N ASN A 323 9.59 -10.74 27.64
CA ASN A 323 9.61 -11.09 29.05
C ASN A 323 8.25 -11.70 29.39
N GLU A 324 8.24 -12.82 30.11
CA GLU A 324 7.05 -13.52 30.63
C GLU A 324 6.16 -12.64 31.58
N ILE A 325 6.31 -11.32 31.52
CA ILE A 325 5.49 -10.35 32.23
C ILE A 325 4.39 -9.89 31.28
N GLY A 326 3.43 -10.72 31.14
CA GLY A 326 2.26 -10.70 30.49
C GLY A 326 1.15 -10.19 30.09
#